data_22111b7d9753033895adfdf7dc55d3f7
#
_entry.id   22111b7d9753033895adfdf7dc55d3f7
#
_cell.length_a   1.000
_cell.length_b   1.000
_cell.length_c   1.000
_cell.angle_alpha   90.00
_cell.angle_beta   90.00
_cell.angle_gamma   90.00
#
_symmetry.space_group_name_H-M   'P 1'
#
loop_
_entity.id
_entity.type
_entity.pdbx_description
1 polymer ?
#
loop_
_entity_poly.entity_id
_entity_poly.type
_entity_poly.pdbx_seq_one_letter_code
_entity_poly.pdbx_strand_id
1 'polypeptide(L)'
;MIEKQTGFSLIEVLIGLIFLALGLLSIAGLQATSVRSNIFSNNLMQATYVAQDRLEFLKNLPLDSPQLQVGNYNPGPITISGVVFNPSYTVVVNGNLRTIHYTLTWNDGTNRNVNFSTIRSQ
;
A
#
# COMPACT_ATOMS: atom_id res chain seq x y z
N MET A 1 31.83 -41.41 -44.83
CA MET A 1 30.79 -41.61 -43.81
C MET A 1 29.83 -40.44 -43.90
N ILE A 2 28.59 -40.73 -44.22
CA ILE A 2 27.56 -39.70 -44.22
C ILE A 2 26.98 -39.69 -42.82
N GLU A 3 27.26 -38.66 -42.07
CA GLU A 3 26.55 -38.43 -40.79
C GLU A 3 25.07 -38.18 -41.05
N LYS A 4 24.25 -39.01 -40.48
CA LYS A 4 22.80 -38.78 -40.49
C LYS A 4 22.54 -37.53 -39.66
N GLN A 5 22.34 -36.42 -40.31
CA GLN A 5 21.77 -35.24 -39.64
C GLN A 5 20.28 -35.47 -39.44
N THR A 6 19.92 -35.73 -38.21
CA THR A 6 18.48 -35.81 -37.81
C THR A 6 18.05 -34.39 -37.44
N GLY A 7 17.23 -33.77 -38.28
CA GLY A 7 16.60 -32.50 -37.96
C GLY A 7 15.46 -32.69 -36.95
N PHE A 8 15.01 -31.59 -36.34
CA PHE A 8 13.85 -31.59 -35.48
C PHE A 8 12.59 -31.97 -36.27
N SER A 9 11.74 -32.75 -35.65
CA SER A 9 10.41 -33.01 -36.19
C SER A 9 9.48 -31.80 -35.98
N LEU A 10 8.49 -31.64 -36.85
CA LEU A 10 7.52 -30.55 -36.77
C LEU A 10 6.82 -30.54 -35.39
N ILE A 11 6.47 -31.73 -34.88
CA ILE A 11 5.83 -31.86 -33.60
C ILE A 11 6.72 -31.45 -32.41
N GLU A 12 8.00 -31.71 -32.52
CA GLU A 12 9.00 -31.31 -31.51
C GLU A 12 9.15 -29.80 -31.44
N VAL A 13 9.15 -29.12 -32.60
CA VAL A 13 9.15 -27.66 -32.69
C VAL A 13 7.86 -27.10 -32.09
N LEU A 14 6.70 -27.69 -32.36
CA LEU A 14 5.44 -27.27 -31.81
C LEU A 14 5.40 -27.41 -30.28
N ILE A 15 5.87 -28.53 -29.75
CA ILE A 15 5.98 -28.74 -28.30
C ILE A 15 6.94 -27.72 -27.68
N GLY A 16 8.08 -27.46 -28.31
CA GLY A 16 9.03 -26.45 -27.87
C GLY A 16 8.41 -25.04 -27.81
N LEU A 17 7.60 -24.68 -28.82
CA LEU A 17 6.89 -23.40 -28.85
C LEU A 17 5.84 -23.29 -27.73
N ILE A 18 5.14 -24.38 -27.40
CA ILE A 18 4.19 -24.40 -26.29
C ILE A 18 4.91 -24.13 -24.97
N PHE A 19 6.01 -24.81 -24.69
CA PHE A 19 6.80 -24.59 -23.47
C PHE A 19 7.37 -23.16 -23.41
N LEU A 20 7.85 -22.64 -24.55
CA LEU A 20 8.30 -21.26 -24.63
C LEU A 20 7.18 -20.27 -24.31
N ALA A 21 5.99 -20.47 -24.90
CA ALA A 21 4.82 -19.62 -24.64
C ALA A 21 4.41 -19.65 -23.17
N LEU A 22 4.37 -20.81 -22.54
CA LEU A 22 4.08 -20.96 -21.11
C LEU A 22 5.12 -20.25 -20.24
N GLY A 23 6.40 -20.36 -20.58
CA GLY A 23 7.48 -19.67 -19.91
C GLY A 23 7.35 -18.16 -19.98
N LEU A 24 7.07 -17.62 -21.16
CA LEU A 24 6.89 -16.18 -21.38
C LEU A 24 5.65 -15.63 -20.62
N LEU A 25 4.54 -16.39 -20.63
CA LEU A 25 3.34 -16.02 -19.88
C LEU A 25 3.60 -15.99 -18.36
N SER A 26 4.38 -16.94 -17.87
CA SER A 26 4.77 -16.98 -16.46
C SER A 26 5.59 -15.77 -16.05
N ILE A 27 6.56 -15.39 -16.87
CA ILE A 27 7.40 -14.19 -16.64
C ILE A 27 6.54 -12.92 -16.68
N ALA A 28 5.65 -12.81 -17.65
CA ALA A 28 4.73 -11.68 -17.76
C ALA A 28 3.84 -11.56 -16.52
N GLY A 29 3.35 -12.68 -16.01
CA GLY A 29 2.55 -12.73 -14.77
C GLY A 29 3.36 -12.25 -13.55
N LEU A 30 4.60 -12.69 -13.41
CA LEU A 30 5.50 -12.24 -12.34
C LEU A 30 5.79 -10.73 -12.42
N GLN A 31 6.00 -10.21 -13.62
CA GLN A 31 6.22 -8.77 -13.81
C GLN A 31 5.00 -7.95 -13.39
N ALA A 32 3.80 -8.37 -13.77
CA ALA A 32 2.57 -7.70 -13.37
C ALA A 32 2.41 -7.68 -11.84
N THR A 33 2.70 -8.80 -11.17
CA THR A 33 2.68 -8.90 -9.71
C THR A 33 3.73 -8.00 -9.07
N SER A 34 4.94 -7.95 -9.62
CA SER A 34 6.02 -7.09 -9.14
C SER A 34 5.65 -5.60 -9.23
N VAL A 35 5.07 -5.15 -10.33
CA VAL A 35 4.63 -3.77 -10.51
C VAL A 35 3.55 -3.41 -9.49
N ARG A 36 2.56 -4.28 -9.28
CA ARG A 36 1.51 -4.06 -8.28
C ARG A 36 2.06 -3.98 -6.87
N SER A 37 3.00 -4.86 -6.53
CA SER A 37 3.70 -4.83 -5.23
C SER A 37 4.47 -3.54 -5.03
N ASN A 38 5.16 -3.04 -6.05
CA ASN A 38 5.90 -1.79 -5.99
C ASN A 38 4.97 -0.59 -5.79
N ILE A 39 3.84 -0.54 -6.48
CA ILE A 39 2.83 0.50 -6.32
C ILE A 39 2.27 0.46 -4.90
N PHE A 40 1.90 -0.70 -4.40
CA PHE A 40 1.39 -0.87 -3.04
C PHE A 40 2.42 -0.42 -2.00
N SER A 41 3.67 -0.85 -2.13
CA SER A 41 4.75 -0.49 -1.20
C SER A 41 5.01 1.01 -1.19
N ASN A 42 5.00 1.65 -2.36
CA ASN A 42 5.17 3.10 -2.47
C ASN A 42 4.01 3.85 -1.82
N ASN A 43 2.77 3.44 -2.09
CA ASN A 43 1.58 4.05 -1.49
C ASN A 43 1.55 3.85 0.02
N LEU A 44 1.93 2.66 0.51
CA LEU A 44 2.04 2.37 1.93
C LEU A 44 3.09 3.24 2.62
N MET A 45 4.22 3.45 1.99
CA MET A 45 5.28 4.32 2.52
C MET A 45 4.80 5.78 2.60
N GLN A 46 4.15 6.28 1.56
CA GLN A 46 3.56 7.62 1.56
C GLN A 46 2.47 7.76 2.63
N ALA A 47 1.59 6.78 2.75
CA ALA A 47 0.55 6.76 3.77
C ALA A 47 1.14 6.78 5.18
N THR A 48 2.17 5.99 5.42
CA THR A 48 2.87 5.94 6.71
C THR A 48 3.51 7.29 7.04
N TYR A 49 4.18 7.90 6.08
CA TYR A 49 4.80 9.22 6.26
C TYR A 49 3.75 10.28 6.61
N VAL A 50 2.65 10.34 5.86
CA VAL A 50 1.57 11.31 6.12
C VAL A 50 0.95 11.07 7.50
N ALA A 51 0.67 9.82 7.84
CA ALA A 51 0.06 9.48 9.12
C ALA A 51 0.98 9.86 10.30
N GLN A 52 2.28 9.57 10.19
CA GLN A 52 3.26 9.94 11.22
C GLN A 52 3.38 11.46 11.36
N ASP A 53 3.46 12.19 10.25
CA ASP A 53 3.53 13.65 10.26
C ASP A 53 2.29 14.26 10.94
N ARG A 54 1.11 13.77 10.60
CA ARG A 54 -0.15 14.24 11.18
C ARG A 54 -0.30 13.88 12.66
N LEU A 55 0.11 12.68 13.05
CA LEU A 55 0.11 12.27 14.45
C LEU A 55 1.08 13.12 15.28
N GLU A 56 2.25 13.41 14.76
CA GLU A 56 3.22 14.28 15.43
C GLU A 56 2.68 15.69 15.59
N PHE A 57 2.05 16.21 14.56
CA PHE A 57 1.36 17.49 14.63
C PHE A 57 0.28 17.49 15.73
N LEU A 58 -0.61 16.52 15.76
CA LEU A 58 -1.66 16.39 16.76
C LEU A 58 -1.09 16.22 18.18
N LYS A 59 -0.02 15.45 18.30
CA LYS A 59 0.65 15.21 19.58
C LYS A 59 1.25 16.48 20.19
N ASN A 60 1.68 17.42 19.34
CA ASN A 60 2.31 18.67 19.78
C ASN A 60 1.32 19.83 19.95
N LEU A 61 0.05 19.64 19.64
CA LEU A 61 -0.97 20.66 19.88
C LEU A 61 -1.21 20.86 21.38
N PRO A 62 -1.62 22.08 21.80
CA PRO A 62 -2.13 22.29 23.16
C PRO A 62 -3.31 21.39 23.47
N LEU A 63 -3.42 20.91 24.70
CA LEU A 63 -4.47 19.96 25.12
C LEU A 63 -5.89 20.52 25.00
N ASP A 64 -6.04 21.83 25.05
CA ASP A 64 -7.31 22.55 24.90
C ASP A 64 -7.70 22.76 23.43
N SER A 65 -6.85 22.36 22.48
CA SER A 65 -7.15 22.47 21.05
C SER A 65 -8.43 21.74 20.69
N PRO A 66 -9.32 22.33 19.86
CA PRO A 66 -10.55 21.67 19.40
C PRO A 66 -10.31 20.32 18.72
N GLN A 67 -9.17 20.17 18.05
CA GLN A 67 -8.76 18.96 17.33
C GLN A 67 -8.36 17.79 18.24
N LEU A 68 -8.14 18.04 19.54
CA LEU A 68 -7.78 17.04 20.54
C LEU A 68 -8.93 16.72 21.51
N GLN A 69 -10.09 17.30 21.32
CA GLN A 69 -11.26 16.95 22.14
C GLN A 69 -11.76 15.56 21.77
N VAL A 70 -12.41 14.89 22.71
CA VAL A 70 -12.98 13.56 22.48
C VAL A 70 -13.95 13.61 21.30
N GLY A 71 -13.76 12.74 20.32
CA GLY A 71 -14.61 12.69 19.14
C GLY A 71 -13.96 12.03 17.95
N ASN A 72 -14.70 12.03 16.86
CA ASN A 72 -14.27 11.53 15.55
C ASN A 72 -14.06 12.70 14.60
N TYR A 73 -12.98 12.65 13.83
CA TYR A 73 -12.57 13.74 12.95
C TYR A 73 -12.26 13.21 11.55
N ASN A 74 -12.68 13.98 10.54
CA ASN A 74 -12.39 13.71 9.13
C ASN A 74 -11.77 14.97 8.51
N PRO A 75 -10.43 15.10 8.52
CA PRO A 75 -9.74 16.32 8.07
C PRO A 75 -9.88 16.63 6.59
N GLY A 76 -10.36 15.68 5.79
CA GLY A 76 -10.49 15.81 4.36
C GLY A 76 -9.37 15.10 3.59
N PRO A 77 -9.58 14.85 2.27
CA PRO A 77 -8.65 14.07 1.46
C PRO A 77 -7.32 14.78 1.25
N ILE A 78 -6.25 13.99 1.14
CA ILE A 78 -4.90 14.43 0.80
C ILE A 78 -4.49 13.70 -0.47
N THR A 79 -4.08 14.44 -1.51
CA THR A 79 -3.63 13.85 -2.77
C THR A 79 -2.12 13.92 -2.86
N ILE A 80 -1.46 12.77 -3.05
CA ILE A 80 -0.02 12.67 -3.23
C ILE A 80 0.25 11.78 -4.44
N SER A 81 0.98 12.31 -5.41
CA SER A 81 1.35 11.58 -6.64
C SER A 81 0.16 10.94 -7.37
N GLY A 82 -0.99 11.64 -7.37
CA GLY A 82 -2.22 11.18 -8.01
C GLY A 82 -3.04 10.18 -7.19
N VAL A 83 -2.59 9.79 -6.00
CA VAL A 83 -3.34 8.93 -5.08
C VAL A 83 -4.03 9.77 -4.03
N VAL A 84 -5.32 9.53 -3.85
CA VAL A 84 -6.13 10.21 -2.83
C VAL A 84 -6.13 9.39 -1.55
N PHE A 85 -5.61 9.97 -0.49
CA PHE A 85 -5.64 9.41 0.86
C PHE A 85 -6.74 10.10 1.67
N ASN A 86 -7.56 9.32 2.34
CA ASN A 86 -8.65 9.80 3.18
C ASN A 86 -8.31 9.56 4.64
N PRO A 87 -7.90 10.61 5.38
CA PRO A 87 -7.60 10.48 6.80
C PRO A 87 -8.87 10.55 7.65
N SER A 88 -8.85 9.81 8.73
CA SER A 88 -9.80 9.95 9.83
C SER A 88 -9.09 9.65 11.14
N TYR A 89 -9.49 10.29 12.21
CA TYR A 89 -8.93 9.96 13.52
C TYR A 89 -9.98 10.09 14.62
N THR A 90 -9.76 9.35 15.68
CA THR A 90 -10.59 9.33 16.87
C THR A 90 -9.74 9.67 18.08
N VAL A 91 -10.23 10.55 18.92
CA VAL A 91 -9.60 10.91 20.18
C VAL A 91 -10.43 10.31 21.33
N VAL A 92 -9.76 9.52 22.16
CA VAL A 92 -10.32 8.87 23.33
C VAL A 92 -9.53 9.29 24.56
N VAL A 93 -10.24 9.62 25.64
CA VAL A 93 -9.63 9.96 26.93
C VAL A 93 -9.95 8.87 27.95
N ASN A 94 -8.91 8.37 28.60
CA ASN A 94 -9.01 7.39 29.66
C ASN A 94 -8.13 7.83 30.84
N GLY A 95 -8.76 8.36 31.88
CA GLY A 95 -8.04 8.97 33.00
C GLY A 95 -7.18 10.16 32.54
N ASN A 96 -5.88 10.10 32.82
CA ASN A 96 -4.92 11.12 32.40
C ASN A 96 -4.28 10.83 31.05
N LEU A 97 -4.77 9.82 30.31
CA LEU A 97 -4.24 9.44 29.03
C LEU A 97 -5.21 9.83 27.91
N ARG A 98 -4.66 10.44 26.89
CA ARG A 98 -5.38 10.74 25.66
C ARG A 98 -4.78 9.93 24.54
N THR A 99 -5.60 9.07 23.92
CA THR A 99 -5.21 8.21 22.82
C THR A 99 -5.80 8.74 21.53
N ILE A 100 -4.96 8.86 20.52
CA ILE A 100 -5.35 9.26 19.17
C ILE A 100 -5.18 8.03 18.27
N HIS A 101 -6.27 7.55 17.71
CA HIS A 101 -6.28 6.51 16.69
C HIS A 101 -6.42 7.16 15.33
N TYR A 102 -5.40 7.07 14.49
CA TYR A 102 -5.35 7.65 13.17
C TYR A 102 -5.45 6.57 12.11
N THR A 103 -6.40 6.71 11.20
CA THR A 103 -6.60 5.79 10.08
C THR A 103 -6.45 6.55 8.77
N LEU A 104 -5.70 5.99 7.86
CA LEU A 104 -5.55 6.50 6.50
C LEU A 104 -6.00 5.43 5.53
N THR A 105 -6.93 5.78 4.64
CA THR A 105 -7.45 4.87 3.62
C THR A 105 -7.15 5.39 2.23
N TRP A 106 -6.90 4.49 1.29
CA TRP A 106 -6.73 4.81 -0.14
C TRP A 106 -7.18 3.65 -1.00
N ASN A 107 -7.28 3.88 -2.30
CA ASN A 107 -7.60 2.86 -3.28
C ASN A 107 -6.52 2.83 -4.36
N ASP A 108 -5.93 1.67 -4.56
CA ASP A 108 -4.94 1.38 -5.61
C ASP A 108 -5.41 0.25 -6.55
N GLY A 109 -6.73 0.13 -6.74
CA GLY A 109 -7.40 -1.01 -7.34
C GLY A 109 -8.01 -1.93 -6.30
N THR A 110 -7.62 -1.79 -5.05
CA THR A 110 -8.18 -2.44 -3.86
C THR A 110 -8.24 -1.43 -2.74
N ASN A 111 -9.25 -1.50 -1.90
CA ASN A 111 -9.33 -0.64 -0.72
C ASN A 111 -8.26 -1.01 0.29
N ARG A 112 -7.44 -0.05 0.66
CA ARG A 112 -6.34 -0.19 1.60
C ARG A 112 -6.55 0.73 2.80
N ASN A 113 -6.01 0.32 3.93
CA ASN A 113 -5.95 1.15 5.13
C ASN A 113 -4.68 0.89 5.93
N VAL A 114 -4.28 1.90 6.68
CA VAL A 114 -3.27 1.78 7.74
C VAL A 114 -3.80 2.48 8.98
N ASN A 115 -3.48 1.92 10.14
CA ASN A 115 -3.91 2.42 11.43
C ASN A 115 -2.69 2.69 12.29
N PHE A 116 -2.67 3.85 12.93
CA PHE A 116 -1.65 4.25 13.87
C PHE A 116 -2.31 4.73 15.15
N SER A 117 -1.64 4.54 16.26
CA SER A 117 -2.10 5.05 17.54
C SER A 117 -0.96 5.73 18.27
N THR A 118 -1.27 6.85 18.90
CA THR A 118 -0.34 7.52 19.82
C THR A 118 -1.05 7.82 21.13
N ILE A 119 -0.29 7.83 22.20
CA ILE A 119 -0.77 8.13 23.53
C ILE A 119 -0.04 9.38 24.04
N ARG A 120 -0.81 10.27 24.62
CA ARG A 120 -0.30 11.47 25.26
C ARG A 120 -0.86 11.57 26.69
N SER A 121 0.01 11.84 27.64
CA SER A 121 -0.41 12.21 29.00
C SER A 121 -0.97 13.64 29.03
N GLN A 122 -1.92 13.85 29.86
CA GLN A 122 -2.47 15.18 30.14
C GLN A 122 -1.59 15.97 31.09
#